data_a70e7034a4b44a2abb05b6f6c9758745
#
_entry.id   a70e7034a4b44a2abb05b6f6c9758745
#
_cell.length_a   1.000
_cell.length_b   1.000
_cell.length_c   1.000
_cell.angle_alpha   90.00
_cell.angle_beta   90.00
_cell.angle_gamma   90.00
#
_symmetry.space_group_name_H-M   'P 1'
#
loop_
_entity.id
_entity.type
_entity.pdbx_description
1 polymer ?
#
loop_
_entity_poly.entity_id
_entity_poly.type
_entity_poly.pdbx_seq_one_letter_code
_entity_poly.pdbx_strand_id
1 'polypeptide(L)'
;YSIYLSQPFFFVLFQILILLTTVYSIGGELKFGSAGEWLKTARGNILTAVAGKLLPYTLIFSSIGILANYVLFGPLHIPFAGSLWLMNAVTVLFIIATQALAVFIYSAFPKIAYIISVVSMVGSLGAPLSGVTFPVTAMYAPVHAASYLFPVRHFTEAAQAMIYFDAGFAYFWQSVATLFIFLLAALLILPLLKWWIKKEIREEAISASPSPCPPAALSTASIIRHEWHAIATNPAILLVLAGGIFLYGLLYNYMSAPNLVR
;
A
#
# COMPACT_ATOMS: atom_id res chain seq x y z
N TYR A 1 8.78 -25.96 1.42
CA TYR A 1 9.15 -24.53 1.53
C TYR A 1 8.35 -23.67 0.55
N SER A 2 8.24 -24.06 -0.73
CA SER A 2 7.52 -23.28 -1.74
C SER A 2 6.04 -23.05 -1.40
N ILE A 3 5.37 -24.07 -0.88
CA ILE A 3 3.96 -24.04 -0.50
C ILE A 3 3.73 -23.10 0.70
N TYR A 4 4.64 -23.10 1.67
CA TYR A 4 4.55 -22.24 2.86
C TYR A 4 4.68 -20.74 2.53
N LEU A 5 5.58 -20.40 1.61
CA LEU A 5 5.89 -19.01 1.27
C LEU A 5 4.96 -18.41 0.21
N SER A 6 4.28 -19.23 -0.60
CA SER A 6 3.52 -18.74 -1.76
C SER A 6 2.39 -17.79 -1.38
N GLN A 7 1.58 -18.15 -0.40
CA GLN A 7 0.42 -17.34 0.02
C GLN A 7 0.85 -16.00 0.66
N PRO A 8 1.68 -15.96 1.71
CA PRO A 8 2.03 -14.70 2.32
C PRO A 8 2.87 -13.80 1.39
N PHE A 9 3.73 -14.38 0.55
CA PHE A 9 4.53 -13.61 -0.39
C PHE A 9 3.68 -12.93 -1.47
N PHE A 10 2.64 -13.62 -1.95
CA PHE A 10 1.66 -13.02 -2.85
C PHE A 10 1.01 -11.78 -2.22
N PHE A 11 0.56 -11.85 -0.97
CA PHE A 11 -0.12 -10.74 -0.30
C PHE A 11 0.84 -9.60 0.07
N VAL A 12 2.12 -9.87 0.28
CA VAL A 12 3.15 -8.81 0.41
C VAL A 12 3.27 -8.00 -0.88
N LEU A 13 3.40 -8.67 -2.04
CA LEU A 13 3.44 -7.98 -3.34
C LEU A 13 2.12 -7.26 -3.63
N PHE A 14 1.01 -7.90 -3.27
CA PHE A 14 -0.32 -7.33 -3.44
C PHE A 14 -0.51 -6.05 -2.61
N GLN A 15 0.04 -5.99 -1.38
CA GLN A 15 0.06 -4.77 -0.58
C GLN A 15 0.73 -3.61 -1.32
N ILE A 16 1.87 -3.85 -1.98
CA ILE A 16 2.59 -2.80 -2.73
C ILE A 16 1.70 -2.24 -3.85
N LEU A 17 1.03 -3.11 -4.60
CA LEU A 17 0.12 -2.70 -5.67
C LEU A 17 -1.05 -1.87 -5.13
N ILE A 18 -1.66 -2.29 -4.02
CA ILE A 18 -2.77 -1.57 -3.40
C ILE A 18 -2.31 -0.18 -2.92
N LEU A 19 -1.17 -0.10 -2.23
CA LEU A 19 -0.60 1.15 -1.74
C LEU A 19 -0.34 2.14 -2.89
N LEU A 20 0.37 1.70 -3.94
CA LEU A 20 0.71 2.53 -5.09
C LEU A 20 -0.53 3.00 -5.85
N THR A 21 -1.45 2.09 -6.14
CA THR A 21 -2.69 2.43 -6.85
C THR A 21 -3.54 3.43 -6.06
N THR A 22 -3.65 3.26 -4.75
CA THR A 22 -4.42 4.17 -3.89
C THR A 22 -3.81 5.55 -3.86
N VAL A 23 -2.50 5.65 -3.66
CA VAL A 23 -1.78 6.93 -3.65
C VAL A 23 -1.86 7.63 -5.01
N TYR A 24 -1.68 6.87 -6.10
CA TYR A 24 -1.76 7.42 -7.45
C TYR A 24 -3.18 7.90 -7.80
N SER A 25 -4.19 7.16 -7.36
CA SER A 25 -5.59 7.53 -7.55
C SER A 25 -5.93 8.88 -6.88
N ILE A 26 -5.52 9.08 -5.62
CA ILE A 26 -5.79 10.32 -4.89
C ILE A 26 -4.88 11.45 -5.38
N GLY A 27 -3.60 11.15 -5.57
CA GLY A 27 -2.60 12.13 -6.00
C GLY A 27 -2.82 12.65 -7.42
N GLY A 28 -3.43 11.85 -8.29
CA GLY A 28 -3.81 12.26 -9.62
C GLY A 28 -4.76 13.46 -9.62
N GLU A 29 -5.75 13.50 -8.70
CA GLU A 29 -6.68 14.62 -8.60
C GLU A 29 -5.97 15.95 -8.27
N LEU A 30 -4.98 15.89 -7.39
CA LEU A 30 -4.22 17.09 -7.07
C LEU A 30 -3.26 17.45 -8.21
N LYS A 31 -2.60 16.49 -8.82
CA LYS A 31 -1.65 16.72 -9.92
C LYS A 31 -2.32 17.34 -11.16
N PHE A 32 -3.55 16.94 -11.48
CA PHE A 32 -4.26 17.40 -12.67
C PHE A 32 -5.22 18.59 -12.39
N GLY A 33 -5.19 19.17 -11.18
CA GLY A 33 -6.03 20.31 -10.82
C GLY A 33 -7.54 19.98 -10.71
N SER A 34 -7.91 18.70 -10.75
CA SER A 34 -9.32 18.24 -10.67
C SER A 34 -9.85 18.10 -9.24
N ALA A 35 -9.01 18.34 -8.23
CA ALA A 35 -9.35 18.16 -6.82
C ALA A 35 -10.53 19.03 -6.36
N GLY A 36 -10.70 20.22 -6.96
CA GLY A 36 -11.83 21.13 -6.70
C GLY A 36 -13.16 20.54 -7.16
N GLU A 37 -13.22 19.99 -8.36
CA GLU A 37 -14.41 19.35 -8.94
C GLU A 37 -14.74 18.06 -8.20
N TRP A 38 -13.74 17.25 -7.90
CA TRP A 38 -13.88 16.04 -7.12
C TRP A 38 -14.51 16.30 -5.75
N LEU A 39 -14.04 17.33 -5.02
CA LEU A 39 -14.60 17.69 -3.72
C LEU A 39 -16.01 18.28 -3.84
N LYS A 40 -16.32 19.07 -4.89
CA LYS A 40 -17.67 19.60 -5.17
C LYS A 40 -18.66 18.46 -5.46
N THR A 41 -18.29 17.47 -6.26
CA THR A 41 -19.12 16.30 -6.58
C THR A 41 -19.50 15.53 -5.31
N ALA A 42 -18.60 15.47 -4.33
CA ALA A 42 -18.85 14.88 -3.02
C ALA A 42 -19.57 15.81 -2.03
N ARG A 43 -20.16 16.92 -2.49
CA ARG A 43 -20.83 17.92 -1.66
C ARG A 43 -19.93 18.49 -0.53
N GLY A 44 -18.64 18.56 -0.77
CA GLY A 44 -17.66 19.04 0.21
C GLY A 44 -17.33 18.05 1.35
N ASN A 45 -17.86 16.82 1.30
CA ASN A 45 -17.54 15.79 2.29
C ASN A 45 -16.36 14.94 1.81
N ILE A 46 -15.21 15.06 2.49
CA ILE A 46 -13.97 14.35 2.13
C ILE A 46 -14.10 12.83 2.27
N LEU A 47 -14.87 12.35 3.26
CA LEU A 47 -15.09 10.92 3.44
C LEU A 47 -15.82 10.33 2.23
N THR A 48 -16.89 10.98 1.77
CA THR A 48 -17.64 10.55 0.59
C THR A 48 -16.78 10.62 -0.67
N ALA A 49 -15.94 11.65 -0.80
CA ALA A 49 -15.02 11.81 -1.91
C ALA A 49 -14.02 10.66 -1.97
N VAL A 50 -13.32 10.39 -0.87
CA VAL A 50 -12.30 9.33 -0.79
C VAL A 50 -12.95 7.94 -0.93
N ALA A 51 -14.03 7.67 -0.20
CA ALA A 51 -14.73 6.40 -0.26
C ALA A 51 -15.27 6.11 -1.68
N GLY A 52 -15.93 7.07 -2.32
CA GLY A 52 -16.44 6.92 -3.68
C GLY A 52 -15.35 6.63 -4.70
N LYS A 53 -14.17 7.23 -4.52
CA LYS A 53 -13.03 7.02 -5.41
C LYS A 53 -12.32 5.70 -5.17
N LEU A 54 -12.20 5.26 -3.93
CA LEU A 54 -11.52 4.01 -3.58
C LEU A 54 -12.40 2.78 -3.76
N LEU A 55 -13.72 2.91 -3.68
CA LEU A 55 -14.66 1.79 -3.76
C LEU A 55 -14.45 0.90 -5.01
N PRO A 56 -14.34 1.40 -6.25
CA PRO A 56 -14.08 0.56 -7.42
C PRO A 56 -12.76 -0.20 -7.32
N TYR A 57 -11.71 0.42 -6.80
CA TYR A 57 -10.42 -0.26 -6.57
C TYR A 57 -10.53 -1.32 -5.48
N THR A 58 -11.28 -1.05 -4.41
CA THR A 58 -11.54 -2.03 -3.35
C THR A 58 -12.24 -3.26 -3.91
N LEU A 59 -13.25 -3.09 -4.77
CA LEU A 59 -13.97 -4.19 -5.41
C LEU A 59 -13.05 -5.01 -6.32
N ILE A 60 -12.23 -4.35 -7.14
CA ILE A 60 -11.28 -5.03 -8.03
C ILE A 60 -10.25 -5.82 -7.21
N PHE A 61 -9.61 -5.19 -6.23
CA PHE A 61 -8.62 -5.87 -5.40
C PHE A 61 -9.25 -6.99 -4.56
N SER A 62 -10.46 -6.80 -4.04
CA SER A 62 -11.18 -7.86 -3.32
C SER A 62 -11.46 -9.05 -4.22
N SER A 63 -11.88 -8.82 -5.46
CA SER A 63 -12.11 -9.89 -6.42
C SER A 63 -10.83 -10.65 -6.74
N ILE A 64 -9.70 -9.94 -6.94
CA ILE A 64 -8.39 -10.55 -7.17
C ILE A 64 -7.93 -11.34 -5.94
N GLY A 65 -8.07 -10.80 -4.73
CA GLY A 65 -7.68 -11.46 -3.48
C GLY A 65 -8.49 -12.73 -3.20
N ILE A 66 -9.80 -12.70 -3.43
CA ILE A 66 -10.69 -13.86 -3.31
C ILE A 66 -10.33 -14.92 -4.37
N LEU A 67 -10.09 -14.50 -5.61
CA LEU A 67 -9.66 -15.40 -6.67
C LEU A 67 -8.31 -16.05 -6.36
N ALA A 68 -7.36 -15.27 -5.83
CA ALA A 68 -6.06 -15.79 -5.42
C ALA A 68 -6.19 -16.85 -4.30
N ASN A 69 -7.01 -16.59 -3.29
CA ASN A 69 -7.31 -17.60 -2.26
C ASN A 69 -7.94 -18.86 -2.85
N TYR A 70 -8.89 -18.70 -3.77
CA TYR A 70 -9.50 -19.84 -4.44
C TYR A 70 -8.48 -20.67 -5.22
N VAL A 71 -7.57 -20.02 -5.97
CA VAL A 71 -6.52 -20.70 -6.75
C VAL A 71 -5.51 -21.38 -5.84
N LEU A 72 -5.10 -20.74 -4.75
CA LEU A 72 -4.11 -21.27 -3.81
C LEU A 72 -4.64 -22.52 -3.07
N PHE A 73 -5.87 -22.45 -2.56
CA PHE A 73 -6.43 -23.54 -1.74
C PHE A 73 -7.22 -24.58 -2.54
N GLY A 74 -7.66 -24.26 -3.76
CA GLY A 74 -8.33 -25.19 -4.68
C GLY A 74 -7.33 -25.89 -5.61
N PRO A 75 -7.05 -25.37 -6.82
CA PRO A 75 -6.22 -26.05 -7.82
C PRO A 75 -4.79 -26.33 -7.38
N LEU A 76 -4.16 -25.49 -6.57
CA LEU A 76 -2.81 -25.68 -6.06
C LEU A 76 -2.74 -26.60 -4.84
N HIS A 77 -3.88 -27.04 -4.30
CA HIS A 77 -4.00 -28.00 -3.20
C HIS A 77 -3.12 -27.64 -1.98
N ILE A 78 -2.97 -26.33 -1.68
CA ILE A 78 -2.29 -25.92 -0.44
C ILE A 78 -3.17 -26.36 0.74
N PRO A 79 -2.61 -27.10 1.71
CA PRO A 79 -3.37 -27.57 2.86
C PRO A 79 -3.99 -26.36 3.59
N PHE A 80 -5.30 -26.42 3.81
CA PHE A 80 -6.04 -25.37 4.47
C PHE A 80 -7.00 -26.01 5.49
N ALA A 81 -6.77 -25.74 6.76
CA ALA A 81 -7.55 -26.33 7.84
C ALA A 81 -8.76 -25.47 8.22
N GLY A 82 -8.73 -24.15 7.97
CA GLY A 82 -9.70 -23.19 8.45
C GLY A 82 -10.91 -22.97 7.53
N SER A 83 -11.65 -21.88 7.76
CA SER A 83 -12.82 -21.47 6.97
C SER A 83 -12.44 -20.51 5.85
N LEU A 84 -12.70 -20.88 4.58
CA LEU A 84 -12.47 -20.02 3.42
C LEU A 84 -13.26 -18.69 3.48
N TRP A 85 -14.45 -18.71 4.07
CA TRP A 85 -15.24 -17.49 4.25
C TRP A 85 -14.54 -16.50 5.16
N LEU A 86 -14.00 -16.99 6.25
CA LEU A 86 -13.28 -16.17 7.21
C LEU A 86 -11.98 -15.64 6.61
N MET A 87 -11.26 -16.48 5.87
CA MET A 87 -10.06 -16.07 5.14
C MET A 87 -10.35 -14.96 4.13
N ASN A 88 -11.43 -15.08 3.35
CA ASN A 88 -11.83 -14.05 2.40
C ASN A 88 -12.27 -12.75 3.12
N ALA A 89 -12.97 -12.85 4.23
CA ALA A 89 -13.34 -11.67 5.02
C ALA A 89 -12.11 -10.92 5.55
N VAL A 90 -11.12 -11.64 6.08
CA VAL A 90 -9.85 -11.05 6.54
C VAL A 90 -9.04 -10.48 5.37
N THR A 91 -9.08 -11.10 4.19
CA THR A 91 -8.47 -10.58 2.96
C THR A 91 -9.07 -9.25 2.54
N VAL A 92 -10.39 -9.13 2.52
CA VAL A 92 -11.08 -7.86 2.22
C VAL A 92 -10.73 -6.79 3.24
N LEU A 93 -10.72 -7.13 4.52
CA LEU A 93 -10.34 -6.21 5.59
C LEU A 93 -8.89 -5.75 5.44
N PHE A 94 -7.97 -6.63 5.09
CA PHE A 94 -6.58 -6.30 4.80
C PHE A 94 -6.44 -5.30 3.64
N ILE A 95 -7.21 -5.48 2.56
CA ILE A 95 -7.22 -4.57 1.41
C ILE A 95 -7.66 -3.18 1.86
N ILE A 96 -8.76 -3.09 2.60
CA ILE A 96 -9.27 -1.82 3.13
C ILE A 96 -8.27 -1.18 4.10
N ALA A 97 -7.65 -1.96 4.99
CA ALA A 97 -6.63 -1.46 5.92
C ALA A 97 -5.39 -0.94 5.18
N THR A 98 -4.98 -1.60 4.10
CA THR A 98 -3.85 -1.16 3.25
C THR A 98 -4.18 0.14 2.51
N GLN A 99 -5.39 0.26 1.96
CA GLN A 99 -5.86 1.52 1.37
C GLN A 99 -5.94 2.63 2.42
N ALA A 100 -6.40 2.33 3.62
CA ALA A 100 -6.45 3.26 4.74
C ALA A 100 -5.04 3.76 5.12
N LEU A 101 -4.05 2.87 5.17
CA LEU A 101 -2.65 3.25 5.39
C LEU A 101 -2.14 4.17 4.27
N ALA A 102 -2.46 3.88 3.01
CA ALA A 102 -2.08 4.73 1.87
C ALA A 102 -2.68 6.14 1.98
N VAL A 103 -3.97 6.25 2.36
CA VAL A 103 -4.64 7.53 2.63
C VAL A 103 -3.99 8.28 3.78
N PHE A 104 -3.64 7.56 4.86
CA PHE A 104 -2.95 8.11 6.02
C PHE A 104 -1.60 8.73 5.62
N ILE A 105 -0.75 7.98 4.91
CA ILE A 105 0.56 8.44 4.45
C ILE A 105 0.40 9.63 3.50
N TYR A 106 -0.55 9.56 2.57
CA TYR A 106 -0.83 10.65 1.64
C TYR A 106 -1.26 11.94 2.34
N SER A 107 -2.09 11.82 3.37
CA SER A 107 -2.56 12.97 4.16
C SER A 107 -1.43 13.64 4.95
N ALA A 108 -0.40 12.89 5.33
CA ALA A 108 0.77 13.43 6.02
C ALA A 108 1.71 14.20 5.06
N PHE A 109 1.86 13.72 3.81
CA PHE A 109 2.78 14.28 2.81
C PHE A 109 2.13 14.40 1.44
N PRO A 110 1.36 15.46 1.13
CA PRO A 110 0.51 15.54 -0.06
C PRO A 110 1.25 15.84 -1.38
N LYS A 111 2.57 15.65 -1.44
CA LYS A 111 3.34 15.84 -2.68
C LYS A 111 3.59 14.49 -3.36
N ILE A 112 2.98 14.28 -4.53
CA ILE A 112 2.95 12.99 -5.23
C ILE A 112 4.35 12.41 -5.51
N ALA A 113 5.34 13.24 -5.81
CA ALA A 113 6.70 12.80 -6.10
C ALA A 113 7.38 12.15 -4.88
N TYR A 114 7.21 12.73 -3.69
CA TYR A 114 7.79 12.17 -2.46
C TYR A 114 7.03 10.97 -1.95
N ILE A 115 5.70 11.00 -2.09
CA ILE A 115 4.86 9.97 -1.51
C ILE A 115 4.99 8.62 -2.22
N ILE A 116 5.20 8.62 -3.54
CA ILE A 116 5.47 7.40 -4.29
C ILE A 116 6.72 6.70 -3.75
N SER A 117 7.77 7.47 -3.45
CA SER A 117 9.01 6.94 -2.86
C SER A 117 8.78 6.39 -1.45
N VAL A 118 8.05 7.12 -0.61
CA VAL A 118 7.71 6.69 0.76
C VAL A 118 6.86 5.42 0.72
N VAL A 119 5.84 5.37 -0.11
CA VAL A 119 4.93 4.21 -0.22
C VAL A 119 5.64 2.99 -0.79
N SER A 120 6.55 3.18 -1.76
CA SER A 120 7.38 2.09 -2.28
C SER A 120 8.32 1.54 -1.20
N MET A 121 8.91 2.42 -0.40
CA MET A 121 9.74 2.02 0.75
C MET A 121 8.90 1.25 1.80
N VAL A 122 7.74 1.78 2.18
CA VAL A 122 6.82 1.10 3.12
C VAL A 122 6.38 -0.25 2.55
N GLY A 123 6.05 -0.32 1.27
CA GLY A 123 5.66 -1.57 0.61
C GLY A 123 6.78 -2.62 0.64
N SER A 124 8.01 -2.24 0.30
CA SER A 124 9.15 -3.16 0.29
C SER A 124 9.55 -3.65 1.68
N LEU A 125 9.44 -2.79 2.71
CA LEU A 125 9.67 -3.18 4.10
C LEU A 125 8.60 -4.14 4.64
N GLY A 126 7.44 -4.20 4.01
CA GLY A 126 6.38 -5.15 4.38
C GLY A 126 6.83 -6.61 4.34
N ALA A 127 7.69 -6.99 3.39
CA ALA A 127 8.18 -8.36 3.25
C ALA A 127 8.99 -8.85 4.48
N PRO A 128 10.09 -8.21 4.88
CA PRO A 128 10.86 -8.62 6.04
C PRO A 128 10.11 -8.45 7.37
N LEU A 129 9.20 -7.47 7.46
CA LEU A 129 8.48 -7.15 8.68
C LEU A 129 7.16 -7.92 8.83
N SER A 130 6.74 -8.67 7.80
CA SER A 130 5.52 -9.48 7.83
C SER A 130 5.59 -10.70 8.76
N GLY A 131 6.79 -11.10 9.19
CA GLY A 131 7.00 -12.33 9.95
C GLY A 131 7.16 -13.60 9.09
N VAL A 132 7.08 -13.47 7.76
CA VAL A 132 7.21 -14.59 6.81
C VAL A 132 8.66 -15.02 6.61
N THR A 133 9.54 -14.04 6.41
CA THR A 133 10.97 -14.29 6.15
C THR A 133 11.75 -14.53 7.44
N PHE A 134 11.38 -13.84 8.51
CA PHE A 134 12.00 -13.98 9.84
C PHE A 134 10.93 -14.17 10.90
N PRO A 135 11.07 -15.17 11.80
CA PRO A 135 10.15 -15.35 12.90
C PRO A 135 10.05 -14.08 13.73
N VAL A 136 8.83 -13.64 14.03
CA VAL A 136 8.55 -12.41 14.79
C VAL A 136 9.23 -12.43 16.17
N THR A 137 9.31 -13.62 16.78
CA THR A 137 9.94 -13.84 18.09
C THR A 137 11.47 -13.66 18.08
N ALA A 138 12.11 -13.74 16.90
CA ALA A 138 13.53 -13.54 16.71
C ALA A 138 13.90 -12.10 16.31
N MET A 139 12.90 -11.22 16.13
CA MET A 139 13.13 -9.82 15.78
C MET A 139 13.65 -9.03 16.98
N TYR A 140 14.63 -8.15 16.72
CA TYR A 140 15.09 -7.17 17.71
C TYR A 140 13.96 -6.22 18.11
N ALA A 141 13.87 -5.84 19.39
CA ALA A 141 12.72 -5.14 19.94
C ALA A 141 12.24 -3.90 19.15
N PRO A 142 13.09 -2.97 18.66
CA PRO A 142 12.64 -1.84 17.82
C PRO A 142 12.05 -2.28 16.48
N VAL A 143 12.61 -3.31 15.83
CA VAL A 143 12.13 -3.86 14.56
C VAL A 143 10.79 -4.55 14.76
N HIS A 144 10.64 -5.28 15.85
CA HIS A 144 9.38 -5.89 16.27
C HIS A 144 8.29 -4.82 16.48
N ALA A 145 8.60 -3.72 17.19
CA ALA A 145 7.68 -2.61 17.36
C ALA A 145 7.31 -1.95 16.02
N ALA A 146 8.28 -1.71 15.13
CA ALA A 146 8.03 -1.13 13.82
C ALA A 146 7.16 -2.03 12.94
N SER A 147 7.24 -3.36 13.08
CA SER A 147 6.46 -4.29 12.28
C SER A 147 4.93 -4.16 12.49
N TYR A 148 4.48 -3.67 13.64
CA TYR A 148 3.06 -3.40 13.91
C TYR A 148 2.45 -2.31 13.01
N LEU A 149 3.28 -1.47 12.38
CA LEU A 149 2.83 -0.42 11.45
C LEU A 149 2.43 -0.96 10.07
N PHE A 150 2.61 -2.26 9.82
CA PHE A 150 2.36 -2.86 8.51
C PHE A 150 1.12 -3.76 8.54
N PRO A 151 0.07 -3.45 7.75
CA PRO A 151 -1.14 -4.28 7.68
C PRO A 151 -0.86 -5.73 7.28
N VAL A 152 0.14 -5.94 6.39
CA VAL A 152 0.49 -7.29 5.93
C VAL A 152 0.95 -8.20 7.05
N ARG A 153 1.58 -7.68 8.10
CA ARG A 153 1.97 -8.46 9.27
C ARG A 153 0.75 -9.10 9.95
N HIS A 154 -0.25 -8.27 10.25
CA HIS A 154 -1.46 -8.72 10.93
C HIS A 154 -2.28 -9.68 10.06
N PHE A 155 -2.33 -9.39 8.76
CA PHE A 155 -2.92 -10.30 7.79
C PHE A 155 -2.21 -11.65 7.76
N THR A 156 -0.87 -11.64 7.69
CA THR A 156 -0.07 -12.87 7.63
C THR A 156 -0.22 -13.72 8.90
N GLU A 157 -0.23 -13.09 10.06
CA GLU A 157 -0.45 -13.75 11.35
C GLU A 157 -1.82 -14.43 11.40
N ALA A 158 -2.89 -13.72 11.03
CA ALA A 158 -4.23 -14.27 10.96
C ALA A 158 -4.34 -15.39 9.91
N ALA A 159 -3.74 -15.20 8.74
CA ALA A 159 -3.75 -16.20 7.67
C ALA A 159 -3.01 -17.48 8.07
N GLN A 160 -1.83 -17.38 8.68
CA GLN A 160 -1.08 -18.55 9.17
C GLN A 160 -1.84 -19.30 10.26
N ALA A 161 -2.49 -18.58 11.17
CA ALA A 161 -3.32 -19.20 12.21
C ALA A 161 -4.46 -20.04 11.60
N MET A 162 -5.11 -19.54 10.55
CA MET A 162 -6.18 -20.24 9.85
C MET A 162 -5.66 -21.41 8.98
N ILE A 163 -4.51 -21.23 8.32
CA ILE A 163 -3.98 -22.24 7.40
C ILE A 163 -3.44 -23.46 8.16
N TYR A 164 -2.66 -23.25 9.21
CA TYR A 164 -1.89 -24.33 9.85
C TYR A 164 -2.52 -24.86 11.14
N PHE A 165 -3.30 -24.06 11.84
CA PHE A 165 -3.73 -24.43 13.21
C PHE A 165 -5.25 -24.62 13.35
N ASP A 166 -6.03 -24.44 12.25
CA ASP A 166 -7.50 -24.42 12.35
C ASP A 166 -7.97 -23.53 13.52
N ALA A 167 -7.22 -22.46 13.75
CA ALA A 167 -7.47 -21.60 14.90
C ALA A 167 -8.79 -20.86 14.74
N GLY A 168 -9.67 -20.99 15.72
CA GLY A 168 -10.91 -20.22 15.78
C GLY A 168 -10.64 -18.71 15.88
N PHE A 169 -11.65 -17.91 15.54
CA PHE A 169 -11.59 -16.43 15.55
C PHE A 169 -10.99 -15.85 16.85
N ALA A 170 -11.25 -16.50 17.98
CA ALA A 170 -10.74 -16.09 19.29
C ALA A 170 -9.19 -16.06 19.39
N TYR A 171 -8.48 -16.72 18.46
CA TYR A 171 -7.02 -16.77 18.49
C TYR A 171 -6.38 -15.57 17.75
N PHE A 172 -6.98 -15.13 16.65
CA PHE A 172 -6.42 -14.06 15.83
C PHE A 172 -7.25 -12.76 15.82
N TRP A 173 -8.22 -12.65 16.76
CA TRP A 173 -9.05 -11.44 16.85
C TRP A 173 -8.23 -10.15 17.06
N GLN A 174 -7.07 -10.26 17.73
CA GLN A 174 -6.16 -9.12 17.93
C GLN A 174 -5.62 -8.59 16.61
N SER A 175 -5.21 -9.48 15.70
CA SER A 175 -4.73 -9.11 14.37
C SER A 175 -5.84 -8.45 13.54
N VAL A 176 -7.06 -8.98 13.62
CA VAL A 176 -8.25 -8.37 12.98
C VAL A 176 -8.56 -7.01 13.58
N ALA A 177 -8.52 -6.87 14.91
CA ALA A 177 -8.75 -5.59 15.60
C ALA A 177 -7.70 -4.53 15.19
N THR A 178 -6.44 -4.94 15.02
CA THR A 178 -5.38 -4.03 14.55
C THR A 178 -5.64 -3.56 13.12
N LEU A 179 -6.14 -4.42 12.23
CA LEU A 179 -6.53 -4.00 10.87
C LEU A 179 -7.66 -2.94 10.91
N PHE A 180 -8.59 -3.03 11.85
CA PHE A 180 -9.60 -1.98 12.06
C PHE A 180 -8.99 -0.67 12.60
N ILE A 181 -7.92 -0.73 13.39
CA ILE A 181 -7.24 0.47 13.89
C ILE A 181 -6.65 1.28 12.72
N PHE A 182 -6.12 0.64 11.67
CA PHE A 182 -5.67 1.35 10.46
C PHE A 182 -6.80 2.13 9.80
N LEU A 183 -8.00 1.55 9.72
CA LEU A 183 -9.16 2.24 9.18
C LEU A 183 -9.55 3.46 10.02
N LEU A 184 -9.58 3.31 11.35
CA LEU A 184 -9.85 4.43 12.26
C LEU A 184 -8.78 5.52 12.17
N ALA A 185 -7.50 5.17 12.08
CA ALA A 185 -6.42 6.13 11.92
C ALA A 185 -6.56 6.94 10.62
N ALA A 186 -6.94 6.28 9.51
CA ALA A 186 -7.22 6.99 8.26
C ALA A 186 -8.42 7.95 8.39
N LEU A 187 -9.50 7.53 9.05
CA LEU A 187 -10.66 8.38 9.26
C LEU A 187 -10.32 9.63 10.09
N LEU A 188 -9.46 9.49 11.10
CA LEU A 188 -9.02 10.60 11.95
C LEU A 188 -8.16 11.61 11.19
N ILE A 189 -7.40 11.19 10.18
CA ILE A 189 -6.52 12.09 9.42
C ILE A 189 -7.20 12.73 8.20
N LEU A 190 -8.38 12.27 7.78
CA LEU A 190 -9.13 12.84 6.64
C LEU A 190 -9.35 14.36 6.71
N PRO A 191 -9.61 14.99 7.88
CA PRO A 191 -9.71 16.43 7.97
C PRO A 191 -8.43 17.17 7.55
N LEU A 192 -7.26 16.58 7.82
CA LEU A 192 -5.97 17.11 7.38
C LEU A 192 -5.85 17.04 5.85
N LEU A 193 -6.26 15.93 5.23
CA LEU A 193 -6.31 15.81 3.77
C LEU A 193 -7.22 16.88 3.16
N LYS A 194 -8.40 17.11 3.74
CA LYS A 194 -9.32 18.16 3.28
C LYS A 194 -8.70 19.55 3.38
N TRP A 195 -7.95 19.81 4.43
CA TRP A 195 -7.25 21.09 4.61
C TRP A 195 -6.18 21.29 3.52
N TRP A 196 -5.39 20.25 3.21
CA TRP A 196 -4.39 20.29 2.15
C TRP A 196 -5.01 20.52 0.78
N ILE A 197 -6.08 19.80 0.43
CA ILE A 197 -6.80 19.98 -0.84
C ILE A 197 -7.30 21.43 -0.97
N LYS A 198 -7.90 21.99 0.08
CA LYS A 198 -8.36 23.37 0.06
C LYS A 198 -7.23 24.39 -0.08
N LYS A 199 -6.07 24.10 0.51
CA LYS A 199 -4.88 24.94 0.40
C LYS A 199 -4.36 24.96 -1.04
N GLU A 200 -4.23 23.78 -1.66
CA GLU A 200 -3.79 23.64 -3.06
C GLU A 200 -4.71 24.39 -4.02
N ILE A 201 -6.03 24.17 -3.92
CA ILE A 201 -7.03 24.90 -4.72
C ILE A 201 -6.87 26.42 -4.58
N ARG A 202 -6.55 26.92 -3.39
CA ARG A 202 -6.34 28.35 -3.16
C ARG A 202 -5.05 28.84 -3.81
N GLU A 203 -3.98 28.09 -3.74
CA GLU A 203 -2.69 28.42 -4.35
C GLU A 203 -2.80 28.41 -5.89
N GLU A 204 -3.50 27.44 -6.47
CA GLU A 204 -3.81 27.41 -7.90
C GLU A 204 -4.64 28.64 -8.34
N ALA A 205 -5.65 29.02 -7.57
CA ALA A 205 -6.48 30.18 -7.86
C ALA A 205 -5.68 31.51 -7.80
N ILE A 206 -4.69 31.61 -6.92
CA ILE A 206 -3.81 32.76 -6.83
C ILE A 206 -2.83 32.79 -8.01
N SER A 207 -2.28 31.65 -8.40
CA SER A 207 -1.35 31.53 -9.53
C SER A 207 -2.03 31.71 -10.90
N ALA A 208 -3.32 31.40 -10.99
CA ALA A 208 -4.15 31.58 -12.17
C ALA A 208 -4.65 33.04 -12.36
N SER A 209 -4.38 33.94 -11.40
CA SER A 209 -4.61 35.39 -11.62
C SER A 209 -3.69 35.82 -12.78
N PRO A 210 -4.23 36.63 -13.76
CA PRO A 210 -3.53 36.88 -15.02
C PRO A 210 -2.19 37.59 -14.80
N SER A 211 -1.10 36.85 -14.91
CA SER A 211 0.21 37.43 -15.14
C SER A 211 0.24 38.02 -16.55
N PRO A 212 0.77 39.21 -16.78
CA PRO A 212 0.69 39.89 -18.07
C PRO A 212 1.61 39.27 -19.17
N CYS A 213 2.14 38.07 -18.99
CA CYS A 213 2.93 37.43 -20.01
C CYS A 213 2.65 35.89 -20.03
N PRO A 214 2.16 35.34 -21.15
CA PRO A 214 2.03 33.89 -21.26
C PRO A 214 3.44 33.25 -21.17
N PRO A 215 3.63 32.21 -20.37
CA PRO A 215 4.88 31.49 -20.38
C PRO A 215 5.12 30.94 -21.78
N ALA A 216 6.32 31.17 -22.32
CA ALA A 216 6.75 30.62 -23.59
C ALA A 216 6.45 29.12 -23.60
N ALA A 217 5.74 28.63 -24.63
CA ALA A 217 5.32 27.26 -24.75
C ALA A 217 6.55 26.33 -24.62
N LEU A 218 6.70 25.70 -23.46
CA LEU A 218 7.75 24.73 -23.21
C LEU A 218 7.54 23.57 -24.19
N SER A 219 8.54 23.33 -25.04
CA SER A 219 8.52 22.19 -25.97
C SER A 219 8.35 20.90 -25.19
N THR A 220 7.57 19.96 -25.71
CA THR A 220 7.34 18.62 -25.10
C THR A 220 8.66 17.93 -24.75
N ALA A 221 9.71 18.15 -25.55
CA ALA A 221 11.06 17.62 -25.31
C ALA A 221 11.74 18.23 -24.08
N SER A 222 11.48 19.51 -23.76
CA SER A 222 12.02 20.14 -22.55
C SER A 222 11.32 19.68 -21.29
N ILE A 223 10.02 19.41 -21.37
CA ILE A 223 9.23 18.84 -20.25
C ILE A 223 9.72 17.42 -19.95
N ILE A 224 9.86 16.57 -20.98
CA ILE A 224 10.36 15.21 -20.83
C ILE A 224 11.78 15.21 -20.24
N ARG A 225 12.66 16.07 -20.72
CA ARG A 225 14.05 16.18 -20.21
C ARG A 225 14.07 16.62 -18.74
N HIS A 226 13.23 17.56 -18.35
CA HIS A 226 13.14 18.06 -16.98
C HIS A 226 12.60 16.97 -16.03
N GLU A 227 11.59 16.21 -16.44
CA GLU A 227 11.05 15.08 -15.69
C GLU A 227 12.09 13.97 -15.54
N TRP A 228 12.80 13.60 -16.60
CA TRP A 228 13.89 12.60 -16.53
C TRP A 228 15.04 13.04 -15.62
N HIS A 229 15.41 14.31 -15.65
CA HIS A 229 16.46 14.84 -14.77
C HIS A 229 16.00 14.81 -13.30
N ALA A 230 14.76 15.15 -13.03
CA ALA A 230 14.18 15.11 -11.68
C ALA A 230 14.12 13.66 -11.13
N ILE A 231 13.81 12.68 -11.98
CA ILE A 231 13.81 11.25 -11.61
C ILE A 231 15.24 10.76 -11.37
N ALA A 232 16.18 11.06 -12.29
CA ALA A 232 17.55 10.58 -12.21
C ALA A 232 18.38 11.20 -11.07
N THR A 233 18.02 12.41 -10.62
CA THR A 233 18.70 13.11 -9.52
C THR A 233 18.04 12.94 -8.17
N ASN A 234 16.89 12.26 -8.10
CA ASN A 234 16.19 12.06 -6.83
C ASN A 234 16.84 10.90 -6.05
N PRO A 235 17.55 11.19 -4.93
CA PRO A 235 18.26 10.17 -4.16
C PRO A 235 17.30 9.12 -3.56
N ALA A 236 16.03 9.46 -3.33
CA ALA A 236 15.04 8.52 -2.83
C ALA A 236 14.68 7.45 -3.87
N ILE A 237 14.58 7.81 -5.16
CA ILE A 237 14.33 6.86 -6.24
C ILE A 237 15.53 5.92 -6.43
N LEU A 238 16.75 6.47 -6.37
CA LEU A 238 17.97 5.67 -6.47
C LEU A 238 18.10 4.71 -5.28
N LEU A 239 17.75 5.12 -4.06
CA LEU A 239 17.73 4.27 -2.88
C LEU A 239 16.70 3.14 -2.99
N VAL A 240 15.50 3.42 -3.50
CA VAL A 240 14.44 2.41 -3.70
C VAL A 240 14.85 1.40 -4.77
N LEU A 241 15.44 1.85 -5.87
CA LEU A 241 15.96 0.97 -6.92
C LEU A 241 17.13 0.12 -6.43
N ALA A 242 18.10 0.74 -5.74
CA ALA A 242 19.24 0.03 -5.15
C ALA A 242 18.79 -0.98 -4.08
N GLY A 243 17.86 -0.58 -3.21
CA GLY A 243 17.27 -1.45 -2.18
C GLY A 243 16.48 -2.62 -2.79
N GLY A 244 15.72 -2.38 -3.85
CA GLY A 244 14.99 -3.42 -4.58
C GLY A 244 15.92 -4.43 -5.26
N ILE A 245 16.97 -3.95 -5.92
CA ILE A 245 17.99 -4.80 -6.57
C ILE A 245 18.76 -5.60 -5.52
N PHE A 246 19.13 -4.98 -4.41
CA PHE A 246 19.82 -5.64 -3.31
C PHE A 246 18.96 -6.73 -2.65
N LEU A 247 17.69 -6.43 -2.39
CA LEU A 247 16.73 -7.39 -1.83
C LEU A 247 16.47 -8.55 -2.79
N TYR A 248 16.32 -8.25 -4.10
CA TYR A 248 16.18 -9.29 -5.13
C TYR A 248 17.43 -10.17 -5.22
N GLY A 249 18.62 -9.58 -5.16
CA GLY A 249 19.90 -10.32 -5.16
C GLY A 249 20.05 -11.22 -3.94
N LEU A 250 19.65 -10.75 -2.75
CA LEU A 250 19.64 -11.56 -1.51
C LEU A 250 18.64 -12.70 -1.61
N LEU A 251 17.41 -12.45 -2.08
CA LEU A 251 16.39 -13.49 -2.27
C LEU A 251 16.82 -14.50 -3.32
N TYR A 252 17.39 -14.06 -4.44
CA TYR A 252 17.90 -14.95 -5.50
C TYR A 252 19.05 -15.82 -4.99
N ASN A 253 20.00 -15.25 -4.27
CA ASN A 253 21.14 -15.98 -3.70
C ASN A 253 20.69 -16.99 -2.62
N TYR A 254 19.69 -16.63 -1.80
CA TYR A 254 19.11 -17.52 -0.80
C TYR A 254 18.32 -18.68 -1.45
N MET A 255 17.57 -18.41 -2.52
CA MET A 255 16.80 -19.43 -3.24
C MET A 255 17.67 -20.31 -4.14
N SER A 256 18.83 -19.81 -4.60
CA SER A 256 19.76 -20.52 -5.49
C SER A 256 20.85 -21.30 -4.73
N ALA A 257 20.94 -21.18 -3.42
CA ALA A 257 21.93 -21.89 -2.61
C ALA A 257 21.58 -23.40 -2.54
N PRO A 258 22.32 -24.30 -3.25
CA PRO A 258 21.97 -25.73 -3.35
C PRO A 258 22.32 -26.54 -2.09
N ASN A 259 22.79 -25.94 -1.01
CA ASN A 259 23.47 -26.62 0.09
C ASN A 259 22.82 -26.48 1.48
N LEU A 260 21.51 -26.28 1.58
CA LEU A 260 20.82 -26.28 2.89
C LEU A 260 19.93 -27.51 3.11
N VAL A 261 20.28 -28.63 2.43
CA VAL A 261 19.74 -29.96 2.75
C VAL A 261 20.92 -30.89 3.01
N ARG A 262 21.43 -30.89 4.21
CA ARG A 262 22.09 -31.99 4.88
C ARG A 262 21.65 -32.03 6.33
#